data_55654ca5c717fd343aa1be80e4609417
#
_entry.id   55654ca5c717fd343aa1be80e4609417
#
_cell.length_a   1.000
_cell.length_b   1.000
_cell.length_c   1.000
_cell.angle_alpha   90.00
_cell.angle_beta   90.00
_cell.angle_gamma   90.00
#
_symmetry.space_group_name_H-M   'P 1'
#
loop_
_entity.id
_entity.type
_entity.pdbx_description
1 polymer ?
#
loop_
_entity_poly.entity_id
_entity_poly.type
_entity_poly.pdbx_seq_one_letter_code
_entity_poly.pdbx_strand_id
1 'polypeptide(L)'
;MDSEHSLSSEYPCLEEVDDAIYHTHNHYIQYLHNELVFFYFTLTRNQNGEHIDELYKRLHDVLSLFRYIQNQGVHSSYQTLFVRFFKLIGHTRDYFLGKGEHQSSYFLLWVWYDHYPELTKKALCQFVFDMDDNIAGYGSWRDIKYLCDYLKIHSSQGESHPLIDFCVSLMNIQLDKDVHGWKYSKHAYCPDALSHVAKWIPRENKKFDWLFRKLAVNWVSTHSPYVLDSAKEQASYKKALLKCFRTYRKVIASMNKALQTLEVKLCAHQYYDISPTSIPKFSLSRQRSFFLLPNKEHCQLDKRRAYQKIQTHYYDSHHHYVPPRTNSDEDILLDNSDNLSTLNSFYACYSPGYFVKEAVALFSKYDNESTELNTHLHYLNLLWKKQTHVVSQFQLSDFLPMVDVSSKMYLYNMDPLYHALGMAICVAFYQTGEFSKRILLIDTLPVWVSLASCEDFVSCVKTVWNVLKHTPSTQCDLYNAYSFMSSPMFQQCFYPYQPSAYLKCVFFGYDPNIPCMKDIHSLFSSQQMILPSFVFWNVYSDYTCCDDDAFSTLLREKSSLFLSGTSFYLLRTLQYVCQDSTSQTLVSSILKQSRLDPMESLCVAGLQ
;
A
#
# COMPACT_ATOMS: atom_id res chain seq x y z
N MET A 1 38.07 21.20 19.92
CA MET A 1 38.54 21.28 18.51
C MET A 1 37.41 20.81 17.67
N ASP A 2 36.63 21.82 17.29
CA ASP A 2 35.34 21.69 16.65
C ASP A 2 35.55 21.43 15.15
N SER A 3 34.99 20.40 14.63
CA SER A 3 34.85 20.22 13.19
C SER A 3 33.37 20.42 12.81
N GLU A 4 33.00 21.68 12.66
CA GLU A 4 31.86 22.07 11.84
C GLU A 4 32.12 21.63 10.41
N HIS A 5 31.55 20.50 10.01
CA HIS A 5 31.43 20.16 8.61
C HIS A 5 30.27 20.96 8.02
N SER A 6 30.68 22.03 7.33
CA SER A 6 29.83 22.93 6.57
C SER A 6 29.01 22.18 5.51
N LEU A 7 27.71 22.15 5.67
CA LEU A 7 26.69 21.84 4.67
C LEU A 7 26.52 23.00 3.65
N SER A 8 27.60 23.39 2.95
CA SER A 8 27.57 24.64 2.18
C SER A 8 28.05 24.54 0.74
N SER A 9 27.79 23.48 -0.02
CA SER A 9 28.28 23.50 -1.39
C SER A 9 27.29 23.31 -2.53
N GLU A 10 25.97 23.12 -2.27
CA GLU A 10 25.00 22.97 -3.37
C GLU A 10 23.79 23.93 -3.33
N TYR A 11 23.66 24.76 -2.31
CA TYR A 11 22.62 25.79 -2.29
C TYR A 11 23.25 27.17 -2.42
N PRO A 12 22.83 27.98 -3.43
CA PRO A 12 23.37 29.35 -3.54
C PRO A 12 23.02 30.12 -2.29
N CYS A 13 24.02 30.84 -1.77
CA CYS A 13 23.92 31.69 -0.59
C CYS A 13 22.81 32.74 -0.78
N LEU A 14 21.90 32.83 0.16
CA LEU A 14 20.62 33.54 0.08
C LEU A 14 20.76 35.09 0.12
N GLU A 15 21.93 35.64 -0.06
CA GLU A 15 22.21 37.07 0.14
C GLU A 15 22.32 37.94 -1.13
N GLU A 16 22.12 37.37 -2.35
CA GLU A 16 22.25 38.19 -3.58
C GLU A 16 20.96 38.29 -4.39
N VAL A 17 20.19 39.35 -4.14
CA VAL A 17 19.50 40.29 -5.04
C VAL A 17 18.33 39.86 -5.95
N ASP A 18 17.33 40.73 -6.04
CA ASP A 18 15.95 40.62 -6.57
C ASP A 18 15.70 39.91 -7.90
N ASP A 19 16.58 39.90 -8.87
CA ASP A 19 16.46 39.08 -10.10
C ASP A 19 16.88 37.63 -9.87
N ALA A 20 17.80 37.37 -8.98
CA ALA A 20 18.17 36.05 -8.51
C ALA A 20 17.01 35.37 -7.76
N ILE A 21 16.17 36.13 -7.05
CA ILE A 21 15.04 35.60 -6.26
C ILE A 21 14.00 34.95 -7.18
N TYR A 22 13.66 35.52 -8.31
CA TYR A 22 12.69 34.92 -9.25
C TYR A 22 13.21 33.64 -9.89
N HIS A 23 14.46 33.62 -10.31
CA HIS A 23 15.12 32.40 -10.80
C HIS A 23 15.26 31.35 -9.71
N THR A 24 15.56 31.74 -8.48
CA THR A 24 15.68 30.87 -7.32
C THR A 24 14.33 30.25 -6.94
N HIS A 25 13.23 31.02 -6.99
CA HIS A 25 11.88 30.49 -6.72
C HIS A 25 11.45 29.43 -7.71
N ASN A 26 11.67 29.63 -9.00
CA ASN A 26 11.35 28.63 -10.01
C ASN A 26 12.20 27.35 -9.85
N HIS A 27 13.46 27.50 -9.45
CA HIS A 27 14.33 26.37 -9.15
C HIS A 27 13.82 25.56 -7.94
N TYR A 28 13.42 26.19 -6.84
CA TYR A 28 12.87 25.52 -5.67
C TYR A 28 11.53 24.84 -5.98
N ILE A 29 10.65 25.45 -6.76
CA ILE A 29 9.40 24.83 -7.19
C ILE A 29 9.69 23.59 -8.01
N GLN A 30 10.61 23.65 -8.96
CA GLN A 30 10.99 22.51 -9.78
C GLN A 30 11.64 21.39 -8.94
N TYR A 31 12.53 21.76 -8.00
CA TYR A 31 13.11 20.82 -7.04
C TYR A 31 12.02 20.11 -6.23
N LEU A 32 11.09 20.84 -5.61
CA LEU A 32 10.01 20.26 -4.83
C LEU A 32 9.09 19.37 -5.67
N HIS A 33 8.84 19.70 -6.93
CA HIS A 33 8.11 18.82 -7.84
C HIS A 33 8.85 17.52 -8.09
N ASN A 34 10.15 17.57 -8.33
CA ASN A 34 10.97 16.38 -8.53
C ASN A 34 10.99 15.52 -7.27
N GLU A 35 11.16 16.14 -6.09
CA GLU A 35 11.11 15.43 -4.79
C GLU A 35 9.75 14.77 -4.54
N LEU A 36 8.65 15.43 -4.91
CA LEU A 36 7.32 14.84 -4.79
C LEU A 36 7.20 13.55 -5.63
N VAL A 37 7.68 13.57 -6.87
CA VAL A 37 7.69 12.39 -7.74
C VAL A 37 8.63 11.33 -7.18
N PHE A 38 9.81 11.74 -6.71
CA PHE A 38 10.79 10.85 -6.10
C PHE A 38 10.19 10.10 -4.89
N PHE A 39 9.61 10.82 -3.93
CA PHE A 39 8.97 10.19 -2.77
C PHE A 39 7.75 9.36 -3.18
N TYR A 40 6.95 9.82 -4.14
CA TYR A 40 5.88 9.00 -4.66
C TYR A 40 6.41 7.67 -5.23
N PHE A 41 7.50 7.68 -5.99
CA PHE A 41 8.08 6.49 -6.62
C PHE A 41 8.77 5.56 -5.61
N THR A 42 9.51 6.11 -4.65
CA THR A 42 10.32 5.32 -3.69
C THR A 42 9.55 4.79 -2.49
N LEU A 43 8.47 5.45 -2.06
CA LEU A 43 7.65 5.04 -0.92
C LEU A 43 6.81 3.80 -1.24
N THR A 44 7.48 2.67 -1.38
CA THR A 44 6.90 1.34 -1.53
C THR A 44 7.41 0.42 -0.43
N ARG A 45 7.08 -0.88 -0.53
CA ARG A 45 7.52 -1.89 0.41
C ARG A 45 9.05 -2.03 0.38
N ASN A 46 9.72 -1.56 1.44
CA ASN A 46 11.15 -1.75 1.66
C ASN A 46 11.35 -2.88 2.68
N GLN A 47 12.14 -3.89 2.32
CA GLN A 47 12.39 -5.03 3.20
C GLN A 47 13.69 -4.91 4.01
N ASN A 48 14.66 -4.13 3.55
CA ASN A 48 16.00 -4.13 4.14
C ASN A 48 16.24 -2.98 5.12
N GLY A 49 15.49 -1.90 5.04
CA GLY A 49 15.66 -0.75 5.94
C GLY A 49 16.99 0.00 5.82
N GLU A 50 17.88 -0.43 4.93
CA GLU A 50 19.29 0.02 4.85
C GLU A 50 19.46 1.50 4.50
N HIS A 51 18.44 2.13 3.92
CA HIS A 51 18.50 3.54 3.48
C HIS A 51 17.45 4.45 4.14
N ILE A 52 16.90 4.04 5.26
CA ILE A 52 15.91 4.85 5.99
C ILE A 52 16.52 6.19 6.41
N ASP A 53 17.77 6.20 6.83
CA ASP A 53 18.45 7.42 7.30
C ASP A 53 18.65 8.44 6.17
N GLU A 54 18.95 7.97 4.97
CA GLU A 54 19.10 8.82 3.78
C GLU A 54 17.76 9.40 3.33
N LEU A 55 16.72 8.56 3.24
CA LEU A 55 15.35 9.02 2.98
C LEU A 55 14.86 10.00 4.06
N TYR A 56 15.22 9.73 5.32
CA TYR A 56 14.91 10.64 6.42
C TYR A 56 15.54 12.01 6.20
N LYS A 57 16.84 12.05 5.94
CA LYS A 57 17.57 13.30 5.69
C LYS A 57 16.94 14.06 4.52
N ARG A 58 16.69 13.41 3.40
CA ARG A 58 16.11 14.01 2.20
C ARG A 58 14.70 14.59 2.46
N LEU A 59 13.81 13.86 3.13
CA LEU A 59 12.48 14.38 3.49
C LEU A 59 12.55 15.48 4.52
N HIS A 60 13.47 15.38 5.48
CA HIS A 60 13.73 16.40 6.48
C HIS A 60 14.16 17.73 5.80
N ASP A 61 15.04 17.67 4.80
CA ASP A 61 15.49 18.84 4.04
C ASP A 61 14.33 19.48 3.27
N VAL A 62 13.48 18.68 2.62
CA VAL A 62 12.26 19.15 1.95
C VAL A 62 11.33 19.87 2.94
N LEU A 63 11.07 19.27 4.10
CA LEU A 63 10.18 19.88 5.10
C LEU A 63 10.80 21.12 5.75
N SER A 64 12.11 21.17 5.92
CA SER A 64 12.86 22.34 6.36
C SER A 64 12.74 23.49 5.37
N LEU A 65 12.85 23.19 4.06
CA LEU A 65 12.64 24.17 2.99
C LEU A 65 11.22 24.72 3.01
N PHE A 66 10.20 23.89 3.20
CA PHE A 66 8.82 24.38 3.34
C PHE A 66 8.67 25.31 4.55
N ARG A 67 9.25 24.99 5.72
CA ARG A 67 9.23 25.88 6.89
C ARG A 67 9.93 27.21 6.63
N TYR A 68 11.07 27.17 5.95
CA TYR A 68 11.78 28.37 5.56
C TYR A 68 10.92 29.27 4.67
N ILE A 69 10.31 28.71 3.60
CA ILE A 69 9.45 29.44 2.67
C ILE A 69 8.21 30.02 3.38
N GLN A 70 7.60 29.26 4.29
CA GLN A 70 6.46 29.73 5.09
C GLN A 70 6.82 30.97 5.94
N ASN A 71 8.02 31.02 6.50
CA ASN A 71 8.49 32.16 7.28
C ASN A 71 8.76 33.42 6.44
N GLN A 72 8.98 33.27 5.12
CA GLN A 72 9.21 34.35 4.17
C GLN A 72 7.94 34.94 3.56
N GLY A 73 6.79 34.35 3.82
CA GLY A 73 5.52 34.71 3.18
C GLY A 73 5.17 33.83 1.99
N VAL A 74 4.05 33.16 2.07
CA VAL A 74 3.70 32.01 1.21
C VAL A 74 3.20 32.44 -0.17
N HIS A 75 3.82 31.96 -1.23
CA HIS A 75 3.25 31.93 -2.56
C HIS A 75 2.29 30.72 -2.72
N SER A 76 1.15 30.90 -3.40
CA SER A 76 0.12 29.87 -3.58
C SER A 76 0.63 28.55 -4.19
N SER A 77 1.66 28.63 -5.04
CA SER A 77 2.29 27.44 -5.65
C SER A 77 2.96 26.52 -4.63
N TYR A 78 3.65 27.08 -3.65
CA TYR A 78 4.28 26.31 -2.56
C TYR A 78 3.24 25.67 -1.64
N GLN A 79 2.15 26.40 -1.37
CA GLN A 79 1.03 25.87 -0.58
C GLN A 79 0.45 24.62 -1.22
N THR A 80 0.24 24.66 -2.54
CA THR A 80 -0.26 23.51 -3.29
C THR A 80 0.69 22.31 -3.21
N LEU A 81 2.00 22.53 -3.31
CA LEU A 81 3.01 21.47 -3.18
C LEU A 81 3.07 20.91 -1.74
N PHE A 82 3.03 21.76 -0.74
CA PHE A 82 2.99 21.35 0.65
C PHE A 82 1.79 20.44 0.94
N VAL A 83 0.59 20.82 0.47
CA VAL A 83 -0.61 20.00 0.56
C VAL A 83 -0.42 18.64 -0.13
N ARG A 84 0.19 18.60 -1.31
CA ARG A 84 0.46 17.34 -2.02
C ARG A 84 1.42 16.44 -1.27
N PHE A 85 2.50 16.98 -0.69
CA PHE A 85 3.40 16.22 0.17
C PHE A 85 2.68 15.68 1.41
N PHE A 86 1.79 16.45 2.00
CA PHE A 86 1.00 15.99 3.13
C PHE A 86 0.00 14.89 2.73
N LYS A 87 -0.64 15.01 1.56
CA LYS A 87 -1.52 13.98 0.99
C LYS A 87 -0.80 12.64 0.75
N LEU A 88 0.53 12.64 0.54
CA LEU A 88 1.30 11.40 0.42
C LEU A 88 1.14 10.49 1.65
N ILE A 89 0.98 11.03 2.85
CA ILE A 89 0.79 10.25 4.08
C ILE A 89 -0.46 9.37 3.94
N GLY A 90 -1.59 10.00 3.60
CA GLY A 90 -2.86 9.30 3.40
C GLY A 90 -2.80 8.34 2.22
N HIS A 91 -2.31 8.79 1.05
CA HIS A 91 -2.20 7.96 -0.15
C HIS A 91 -1.29 6.74 0.05
N THR A 92 -0.17 6.90 0.73
CA THR A 92 0.75 5.79 1.01
C THR A 92 0.08 4.74 1.89
N ARG A 93 -0.72 5.16 2.89
CA ARG A 93 -1.39 4.22 3.80
C ARG A 93 -2.69 3.67 3.27
N ASP A 94 -3.46 4.43 2.52
CA ASP A 94 -4.76 4.02 2.03
C ASP A 94 -4.66 2.74 1.18
N TYR A 95 -5.33 1.68 1.62
CA TYR A 95 -5.33 0.40 0.90
C TYR A 95 -6.48 0.27 -0.08
N PHE A 96 -7.43 1.22 -0.12
CA PHE A 96 -8.53 1.23 -1.07
C PHE A 96 -8.11 1.85 -2.40
N LEU A 97 -7.67 3.11 -2.38
CA LEU A 97 -7.33 3.87 -3.57
C LEU A 97 -5.86 4.29 -3.61
N GLY A 98 -5.10 3.96 -2.59
CA GLY A 98 -3.67 4.25 -2.46
C GLY A 98 -2.79 3.01 -2.56
N LYS A 99 -1.59 3.12 -1.99
CA LYS A 99 -0.57 2.06 -2.07
C LYS A 99 -0.78 0.92 -1.07
N GLY A 100 -1.44 1.18 0.07
CA GLY A 100 -1.63 0.22 1.15
C GLY A 100 -0.36 -0.09 1.95
N GLU A 101 0.67 0.75 1.88
CA GLU A 101 1.97 0.51 2.49
C GLU A 101 2.00 0.99 3.95
N HIS A 102 2.34 0.07 4.87
CA HIS A 102 2.36 0.37 6.31
C HIS A 102 3.64 1.08 6.73
N GLN A 103 4.81 0.47 6.48
CA GLN A 103 6.08 0.98 6.98
C GLN A 103 6.43 2.35 6.39
N SER A 104 6.21 2.52 5.09
CA SER A 104 6.43 3.80 4.40
C SER A 104 5.53 4.90 4.94
N SER A 105 4.29 4.58 5.35
CA SER A 105 3.40 5.56 5.99
C SER A 105 3.84 5.90 7.42
N TYR A 106 4.41 4.95 8.17
CA TYR A 106 4.96 5.22 9.51
C TYR A 106 6.22 6.08 9.43
N PHE A 107 7.06 5.83 8.41
CA PHE A 107 8.20 6.69 8.10
C PHE A 107 7.76 8.14 7.84
N LEU A 108 6.76 8.34 6.98
CA LEU A 108 6.23 9.68 6.71
C LEU A 108 5.73 10.35 7.99
N LEU A 109 4.92 9.66 8.81
CA LEU A 109 4.41 10.21 10.07
C LEU A 109 5.54 10.57 11.04
N TRP A 110 6.62 9.78 11.09
CA TRP A 110 7.78 10.09 11.93
C TRP A 110 8.46 11.40 11.50
N VAL A 111 8.87 11.51 10.22
CA VAL A 111 9.58 12.71 9.73
C VAL A 111 8.68 13.95 9.78
N TRP A 112 7.40 13.81 9.41
CA TRP A 112 6.44 14.92 9.52
C TRP A 112 6.24 15.38 10.97
N TYR A 113 6.28 14.48 11.95
CA TYR A 113 6.14 14.84 13.35
C TYR A 113 7.27 15.76 13.84
N ASP A 114 8.47 15.55 13.37
CA ASP A 114 9.63 16.37 13.76
C ASP A 114 9.50 17.83 13.29
N HIS A 115 8.76 18.06 12.21
CA HIS A 115 8.52 19.39 11.65
C HIS A 115 7.15 19.98 12.00
N TYR A 116 6.10 19.19 11.93
CA TYR A 116 4.70 19.60 12.07
C TYR A 116 3.92 18.65 13.01
N PRO A 117 4.22 18.67 14.35
CA PRO A 117 3.68 17.67 15.28
C PRO A 117 2.14 17.68 15.35
N GLU A 118 1.50 18.86 15.40
CA GLU A 118 0.03 18.92 15.51
C GLU A 118 -0.67 18.47 14.23
N LEU A 119 -0.11 18.80 13.06
CA LEU A 119 -0.64 18.37 11.78
C LEU A 119 -0.52 16.83 11.64
N THR A 120 0.61 16.28 12.08
CA THR A 120 0.85 14.82 12.07
C THR A 120 -0.10 14.07 13.00
N LYS A 121 -0.38 14.59 14.19
CA LYS A 121 -1.38 14.01 15.11
C LYS A 121 -2.78 13.95 14.45
N LYS A 122 -3.18 15.02 13.76
CA LYS A 122 -4.43 15.07 13.01
C LYS A 122 -4.43 14.06 11.87
N ALA A 123 -3.33 13.95 11.10
CA ALA A 123 -3.18 12.94 10.04
C ALA A 123 -3.31 11.52 10.59
N LEU A 124 -2.71 11.23 11.75
CA LEU A 124 -2.79 9.94 12.40
C LEU A 124 -4.23 9.60 12.84
N CYS A 125 -5.00 10.59 13.27
CA CYS A 125 -6.42 10.40 13.57
C CYS A 125 -7.21 9.94 12.33
N GLN A 126 -6.89 10.44 11.13
CA GLN A 126 -7.52 10.01 9.89
C GLN A 126 -7.19 8.55 9.49
N PHE A 127 -6.23 7.91 10.15
CA PHE A 127 -5.97 6.48 9.93
C PHE A 127 -7.01 5.59 10.61
N VAL A 128 -7.57 6.03 11.73
CA VAL A 128 -8.35 5.17 12.64
C VAL A 128 -9.80 5.60 12.83
N PHE A 129 -10.12 6.86 12.54
CA PHE A 129 -11.49 7.35 12.58
C PHE A 129 -12.06 7.43 11.17
N ASP A 130 -13.34 7.15 11.06
CA ASP A 130 -14.07 7.39 9.84
C ASP A 130 -14.15 8.91 9.59
N MET A 131 -14.00 9.29 8.34
CA MET A 131 -13.86 10.69 7.93
C MET A 131 -15.24 11.37 7.85
N ASP A 132 -16.23 10.59 7.37
CA ASP A 132 -17.65 10.91 7.33
C ASP A 132 -18.41 9.60 7.61
N ASP A 133 -19.73 9.67 7.79
CA ASP A 133 -20.56 8.52 8.19
C ASP A 133 -20.39 7.26 7.33
N ASN A 134 -19.80 7.38 6.12
CA ASN A 134 -19.62 6.27 5.19
C ASN A 134 -18.17 6.10 4.67
N ILE A 135 -17.23 6.94 5.06
CA ILE A 135 -15.85 6.90 4.56
C ILE A 135 -14.90 6.40 5.65
N ALA A 136 -14.52 5.13 5.59
CA ALA A 136 -13.55 4.54 6.51
C ALA A 136 -12.20 5.26 6.49
N GLY A 137 -11.50 5.29 7.62
CA GLY A 137 -10.16 5.85 7.74
C GLY A 137 -9.14 5.19 6.77
N TYR A 138 -8.02 5.84 6.56
CA TYR A 138 -6.96 5.32 5.66
C TYR A 138 -6.31 4.03 6.18
N GLY A 139 -6.36 3.78 7.47
CA GLY A 139 -5.71 2.66 8.14
C GLY A 139 -6.61 1.92 9.11
N SER A 140 -6.07 1.60 10.27
CA SER A 140 -6.77 0.88 11.31
C SER A 140 -6.07 1.01 12.67
N TRP A 141 -6.72 0.63 13.75
CA TRP A 141 -6.11 0.56 15.10
C TRP A 141 -4.87 -0.33 15.18
N ARG A 142 -4.68 -1.23 14.23
CA ARG A 142 -3.45 -1.99 14.07
C ARG A 142 -2.25 -1.07 13.82
N ASP A 143 -2.44 -0.04 13.01
CA ASP A 143 -1.36 0.87 12.60
C ASP A 143 -0.79 1.63 13.79
N ILE A 144 -1.64 2.05 14.74
CA ILE A 144 -1.19 2.73 15.97
C ILE A 144 -0.17 1.89 16.73
N LYS A 145 -0.45 0.59 16.91
CA LYS A 145 0.46 -0.33 17.60
C LYS A 145 1.78 -0.50 16.86
N TYR A 146 1.74 -0.65 15.54
CA TYR A 146 2.96 -0.87 14.75
C TYR A 146 3.74 0.41 14.51
N LEU A 147 3.08 1.58 14.46
CA LEU A 147 3.74 2.88 14.46
C LEU A 147 4.56 3.07 15.75
N CYS A 148 4.00 2.72 16.91
CA CYS A 148 4.76 2.77 18.18
C CYS A 148 6.02 1.88 18.12
N ASP A 149 5.92 0.67 17.55
CA ASP A 149 7.07 -0.22 17.39
C ASP A 149 8.10 0.35 16.42
N TYR A 150 7.63 0.94 15.34
CA TYR A 150 8.46 1.60 14.33
C TYR A 150 9.26 2.77 14.94
N LEU A 151 8.58 3.65 15.67
CA LEU A 151 9.21 4.79 16.35
C LEU A 151 10.22 4.34 17.42
N LYS A 152 9.89 3.29 18.18
CA LYS A 152 10.81 2.71 19.16
C LYS A 152 12.12 2.24 18.52
N ILE A 153 12.06 1.66 17.32
CA ILE A 153 13.23 1.09 16.63
C ILE A 153 14.05 2.18 15.92
N HIS A 154 13.39 3.12 15.25
CA HIS A 154 14.05 4.04 14.34
C HIS A 154 14.33 5.42 14.93
N SER A 155 13.54 5.88 15.92
CA SER A 155 13.80 7.18 16.53
C SER A 155 14.90 7.11 17.61
N SER A 156 15.71 8.15 17.73
CA SER A 156 16.72 8.29 18.78
C SER A 156 16.13 8.31 20.21
N GLN A 157 14.86 8.71 20.34
CA GLN A 157 14.15 8.77 21.63
C GLN A 157 13.57 7.41 22.05
N GLY A 158 13.52 6.43 21.16
CA GLY A 158 13.02 5.10 21.44
C GLY A 158 11.60 5.08 22.00
N GLU A 159 11.39 4.40 23.14
CA GLU A 159 10.08 4.32 23.79
C GLU A 159 9.57 5.66 24.35
N SER A 160 10.42 6.66 24.47
CA SER A 160 10.09 7.99 25.03
C SER A 160 9.66 8.99 23.95
N HIS A 161 9.54 8.57 22.70
CA HIS A 161 9.11 9.46 21.61
C HIS A 161 7.71 10.03 21.87
N PRO A 162 7.50 11.37 21.81
CA PRO A 162 6.23 11.99 22.22
C PRO A 162 5.01 11.54 21.40
N LEU A 163 5.21 11.16 20.13
CA LEU A 163 4.14 10.60 19.31
C LEU A 163 3.65 9.24 19.83
N ILE A 164 4.49 8.47 20.54
CA ILE A 164 4.06 7.24 21.22
C ILE A 164 3.10 7.57 22.36
N ASP A 165 3.39 8.61 23.15
CA ASP A 165 2.49 9.01 24.25
C ASP A 165 1.15 9.53 23.72
N PHE A 166 1.16 10.23 22.56
CA PHE A 166 -0.08 10.57 21.86
C PHE A 166 -0.84 9.30 21.39
N CYS A 167 -0.18 8.32 20.80
CA CYS A 167 -0.77 7.04 20.39
C CYS A 167 -1.42 6.29 21.58
N VAL A 168 -0.73 6.26 22.71
CA VAL A 168 -1.22 5.67 23.97
C VAL A 168 -2.50 6.37 24.43
N SER A 169 -2.48 7.70 24.46
CA SER A 169 -3.65 8.50 24.84
C SER A 169 -4.81 8.29 23.87
N LEU A 170 -4.55 8.29 22.55
CA LEU A 170 -5.55 8.08 21.51
C LEU A 170 -6.25 6.71 21.66
N MET A 171 -5.49 5.63 21.86
CA MET A 171 -6.05 4.30 22.07
C MET A 171 -6.91 4.22 23.34
N ASN A 172 -6.46 4.83 24.43
CA ASN A 172 -7.19 4.80 25.70
C ASN A 172 -8.44 5.69 25.70
N ILE A 173 -8.40 6.85 25.04
CA ILE A 173 -9.58 7.70 24.85
C ILE A 173 -10.67 6.95 24.07
N GLN A 174 -10.30 6.25 23.00
CA GLN A 174 -11.25 5.45 22.24
C GLN A 174 -11.76 4.26 23.03
N LEU A 175 -10.89 3.55 23.74
CA LEU A 175 -11.29 2.44 24.62
C LEU A 175 -12.29 2.92 25.68
N ASP A 176 -12.09 4.10 26.25
CA ASP A 176 -13.00 4.68 27.23
C ASP A 176 -14.37 5.00 26.64
N LYS A 177 -14.40 5.59 25.44
CA LYS A 177 -15.65 5.80 24.70
C LYS A 177 -16.40 4.49 24.47
N ASP A 178 -15.69 3.43 24.03
CA ASP A 178 -16.29 2.11 23.80
C ASP A 178 -16.83 1.50 25.10
N VAL A 179 -16.09 1.61 26.23
CA VAL A 179 -16.52 1.13 27.54
C VAL A 179 -17.77 1.86 28.03
N HIS A 180 -17.81 3.19 27.88
CA HIS A 180 -18.98 3.99 28.26
C HIS A 180 -20.18 3.64 27.37
N GLY A 181 -20.02 3.63 26.06
CA GLY A 181 -21.07 3.25 25.12
C GLY A 181 -21.67 1.88 25.45
N TRP A 182 -20.81 0.87 25.67
CA TRP A 182 -21.24 -0.47 26.05
C TRP A 182 -22.01 -0.55 27.37
N LYS A 183 -21.56 0.18 28.39
CA LYS A 183 -22.20 0.17 29.72
C LYS A 183 -23.59 0.83 29.71
N TYR A 184 -23.76 1.92 28.97
CA TYR A 184 -24.99 2.69 29.00
C TYR A 184 -26.10 2.16 28.07
N SER A 185 -25.72 1.43 27.03
CA SER A 185 -26.67 0.93 26.02
C SER A 185 -27.29 -0.42 26.31
N LYS A 186 -27.30 -0.84 27.52
CA LYS A 186 -27.65 -2.14 28.19
C LYS A 186 -28.28 -3.28 27.36
N HIS A 187 -28.94 -3.06 26.24
CA HIS A 187 -29.54 -4.11 25.37
C HIS A 187 -29.77 -3.68 23.91
N ALA A 188 -29.45 -2.45 23.53
CA ALA A 188 -29.65 -1.92 22.18
C ALA A 188 -28.35 -1.64 21.42
N TYR A 189 -27.19 -1.95 22.01
CA TYR A 189 -25.91 -1.63 21.39
C TYR A 189 -25.54 -2.68 20.34
N CYS A 190 -25.47 -2.25 19.10
CA CYS A 190 -24.96 -3.07 18.03
C CYS A 190 -23.44 -3.28 18.24
N PRO A 191 -22.92 -4.52 18.23
CA PRO A 191 -21.47 -4.77 18.29
C PRO A 191 -20.70 -4.02 17.20
N ASP A 192 -21.34 -3.73 16.07
CA ASP A 192 -20.74 -3.00 14.94
C ASP A 192 -20.49 -1.51 15.26
N ALA A 193 -21.10 -0.97 16.31
CA ALA A 193 -20.85 0.39 16.78
C ALA A 193 -19.63 0.51 17.71
N LEU A 194 -19.03 -0.62 18.14
CA LEU A 194 -17.80 -0.62 18.92
C LEU A 194 -16.57 -0.53 18.01
N SER A 195 -15.63 0.33 18.40
CA SER A 195 -14.36 0.36 17.67
C SER A 195 -13.56 -0.92 17.87
N HIS A 196 -12.66 -1.22 16.94
CA HIS A 196 -11.78 -2.37 17.06
C HIS A 196 -10.53 -2.11 17.94
N VAL A 197 -10.48 -1.02 18.70
CA VAL A 197 -9.29 -0.66 19.50
C VAL A 197 -8.90 -1.76 20.49
N ALA A 198 -9.88 -2.32 21.22
CA ALA A 198 -9.62 -3.39 22.20
C ALA A 198 -8.98 -4.64 21.60
N LYS A 199 -9.28 -4.96 20.33
CA LYS A 199 -8.66 -6.07 19.60
C LYS A 199 -7.17 -5.84 19.35
N TRP A 200 -6.76 -4.59 19.14
CA TRP A 200 -5.39 -4.25 18.76
C TRP A 200 -4.51 -3.81 19.94
N ILE A 201 -5.08 -3.63 21.13
CA ILE A 201 -4.28 -3.42 22.34
C ILE A 201 -3.36 -4.64 22.56
N PRO A 202 -2.05 -4.42 22.78
CA PRO A 202 -1.11 -5.51 23.00
C PRO A 202 -1.45 -6.37 24.20
N ARG A 203 -0.96 -7.61 24.18
CA ARG A 203 -1.07 -8.53 25.32
C ARG A 203 0.19 -8.47 26.17
N GLU A 204 0.01 -8.55 27.49
CA GLU A 204 1.10 -8.69 28.48
C GLU A 204 1.96 -9.92 28.16
N ASN A 205 3.27 -9.81 28.42
CA ASN A 205 4.28 -10.86 28.20
C ASN A 205 4.39 -11.34 26.74
N LYS A 206 4.09 -10.48 25.75
CA LYS A 206 4.29 -10.71 24.31
C LYS A 206 5.19 -9.61 23.71
N LYS A 207 5.48 -9.70 22.41
CA LYS A 207 6.38 -8.78 21.69
C LYS A 207 6.17 -7.30 22.05
N PHE A 208 4.94 -6.86 22.24
CA PHE A 208 4.58 -5.47 22.54
C PHE A 208 4.23 -5.24 24.03
N ASP A 209 4.78 -6.02 24.95
CA ASP A 209 4.54 -5.90 26.38
C ASP A 209 4.87 -4.49 26.93
N TRP A 210 5.93 -3.89 26.44
CA TRP A 210 6.32 -2.53 26.77
C TRP A 210 5.20 -1.51 26.52
N LEU A 211 4.52 -1.62 25.36
CA LEU A 211 3.40 -0.75 25.00
C LEU A 211 2.15 -1.07 25.85
N PHE A 212 1.90 -2.36 26.12
CA PHE A 212 0.83 -2.75 27.07
C PHE A 212 1.00 -2.08 28.43
N ARG A 213 2.22 -2.05 28.96
CA ARG A 213 2.52 -1.42 30.25
C ARG A 213 2.28 0.09 30.21
N LYS A 214 2.71 0.78 29.17
CA LYS A 214 2.43 2.21 28.99
C LYS A 214 0.92 2.49 28.93
N LEU A 215 0.18 1.72 28.14
CA LEU A 215 -1.29 1.84 28.01
C LEU A 215 -1.99 1.62 29.37
N ALA A 216 -1.61 0.58 30.09
CA ALA A 216 -2.21 0.27 31.38
C ALA A 216 -1.93 1.33 32.45
N VAL A 217 -0.73 1.88 32.48
CA VAL A 217 -0.36 2.98 33.40
C VAL A 217 -1.15 4.24 33.04
N ASN A 218 -1.18 4.65 31.78
CA ASN A 218 -1.93 5.81 31.31
C ASN A 218 -3.45 5.64 31.61
N TRP A 219 -4.04 4.47 31.37
CA TRP A 219 -5.42 4.20 31.69
C TRP A 219 -5.74 4.44 33.18
N VAL A 220 -4.90 3.88 34.07
CA VAL A 220 -5.15 4.01 35.51
C VAL A 220 -4.85 5.42 36.01
N SER A 221 -3.83 6.09 35.47
CA SER A 221 -3.58 7.50 35.81
C SER A 221 -4.76 8.40 35.47
N THR A 222 -5.51 8.10 34.41
CA THR A 222 -6.71 8.85 34.03
C THR A 222 -7.92 8.51 34.90
N HIS A 223 -8.15 7.22 35.19
CA HIS A 223 -9.40 6.76 35.87
C HIS A 223 -9.27 6.62 37.38
N SER A 224 -8.07 6.50 37.91
CA SER A 224 -7.79 6.28 39.34
C SER A 224 -6.39 6.78 39.73
N PRO A 225 -6.11 8.07 39.62
CA PRO A 225 -4.78 8.65 39.79
C PRO A 225 -4.14 8.30 41.14
N TYR A 226 -4.96 8.27 42.20
CA TYR A 226 -4.50 7.97 43.57
C TYR A 226 -3.87 6.59 43.73
N VAL A 227 -4.07 5.65 42.80
CA VAL A 227 -3.51 4.27 42.90
C VAL A 227 -1.99 4.29 42.75
N LEU A 228 -1.45 5.15 41.91
CA LEU A 228 -0.01 5.28 41.69
C LEU A 228 0.61 6.31 42.64
N ASP A 229 -0.10 7.42 42.89
CA ASP A 229 0.40 8.52 43.74
C ASP A 229 0.56 8.13 45.24
N SER A 230 -0.28 7.19 45.71
CA SER A 230 -0.21 6.70 47.09
C SER A 230 0.92 5.73 47.37
N ALA A 231 1.61 5.25 46.32
CA ALA A 231 2.65 4.21 46.44
C ALA A 231 4.04 4.87 46.57
N LYS A 232 4.39 5.33 47.81
CA LYS A 232 5.67 6.01 48.07
C LYS A 232 6.87 5.08 48.14
N GLU A 233 6.66 3.78 48.46
CA GLU A 233 7.74 2.78 48.56
C GLU A 233 7.81 1.93 47.28
N GLN A 234 9.02 1.49 46.90
CA GLN A 234 9.25 0.68 45.71
C GLN A 234 8.44 -0.64 45.68
N ALA A 235 8.27 -1.30 46.85
CA ALA A 235 7.47 -2.51 46.96
C ALA A 235 5.97 -2.25 46.77
N SER A 236 5.49 -1.14 47.33
CA SER A 236 4.11 -0.65 47.16
C SER A 236 3.82 -0.26 45.73
N TYR A 237 4.74 0.43 45.05
CA TYR A 237 4.63 0.79 43.63
C TYR A 237 4.54 -0.43 42.72
N LYS A 238 5.35 -1.48 42.93
CA LYS A 238 5.25 -2.75 42.18
C LYS A 238 3.86 -3.40 42.33
N LYS A 239 3.30 -3.41 43.55
CA LYS A 239 1.95 -3.94 43.78
C LYS A 239 0.89 -3.08 43.09
N ALA A 240 1.03 -1.76 43.09
CA ALA A 240 0.14 -0.84 42.38
C ALA A 240 0.17 -1.09 40.88
N LEU A 241 1.35 -1.24 40.28
CA LEU A 241 1.48 -1.57 38.84
C LEU A 241 0.80 -2.90 38.49
N LEU A 242 0.98 -3.94 39.27
CA LEU A 242 0.31 -5.24 39.04
C LEU A 242 -1.22 -5.11 39.12
N LYS A 243 -1.73 -4.24 39.99
CA LYS A 243 -3.16 -3.93 40.10
C LYS A 243 -3.63 -3.20 38.84
N CYS A 244 -2.86 -2.23 38.33
CA CYS A 244 -3.12 -1.52 37.08
C CYS A 244 -3.24 -2.51 35.91
N PHE A 245 -2.27 -3.40 35.73
CA PHE A 245 -2.25 -4.39 34.66
C PHE A 245 -3.46 -5.33 34.72
N ARG A 246 -3.79 -5.80 35.95
CA ARG A 246 -4.97 -6.65 36.16
C ARG A 246 -6.28 -5.92 35.80
N THR A 247 -6.43 -4.68 36.22
CA THR A 247 -7.62 -3.87 35.92
C THR A 247 -7.76 -3.64 34.42
N TYR A 248 -6.68 -3.23 33.77
CA TYR A 248 -6.68 -2.97 32.33
C TYR A 248 -6.99 -4.23 31.51
N ARG A 249 -6.40 -5.39 31.88
CA ARG A 249 -6.73 -6.68 31.23
C ARG A 249 -8.23 -7.04 31.34
N LYS A 250 -8.86 -6.76 32.48
CA LYS A 250 -10.29 -7.02 32.66
C LYS A 250 -11.14 -6.16 31.71
N VAL A 251 -10.77 -4.88 31.57
CA VAL A 251 -11.44 -3.96 30.63
C VAL A 251 -11.32 -4.48 29.19
N ILE A 252 -10.09 -4.77 28.75
CA ILE A 252 -9.82 -5.28 27.39
C ILE A 252 -10.58 -6.60 27.15
N ALA A 253 -10.56 -7.52 28.09
CA ALA A 253 -11.24 -8.81 27.96
C ALA A 253 -12.77 -8.64 27.85
N SER A 254 -13.35 -7.71 28.63
CA SER A 254 -14.76 -7.37 28.54
C SER A 254 -15.12 -6.81 27.16
N MET A 255 -14.32 -5.87 26.64
CA MET A 255 -14.57 -5.26 25.34
C MET A 255 -14.39 -6.25 24.18
N ASN A 256 -13.37 -7.12 24.23
CA ASN A 256 -13.20 -8.16 23.20
C ASN A 256 -14.34 -9.18 23.20
N LYS A 257 -14.92 -9.48 24.37
CA LYS A 257 -16.16 -10.29 24.45
C LYS A 257 -17.35 -9.56 23.84
N ALA A 258 -17.50 -8.26 24.10
CA ALA A 258 -18.54 -7.44 23.51
C ALA A 258 -18.43 -7.37 21.98
N LEU A 259 -17.21 -7.23 21.44
CA LEU A 259 -16.91 -7.24 20.02
C LEU A 259 -17.17 -8.58 19.32
N GLN A 260 -17.39 -9.66 20.08
CA GLN A 260 -17.60 -11.01 19.51
C GLN A 260 -16.56 -11.40 18.45
N THR A 261 -15.30 -11.02 18.68
CA THR A 261 -14.22 -11.25 17.69
C THR A 261 -14.09 -12.72 17.35
N LEU A 262 -13.64 -13.00 16.12
CA LEU A 262 -13.44 -14.37 15.64
C LEU A 262 -12.58 -15.19 16.63
N GLU A 263 -11.52 -14.57 17.17
CA GLU A 263 -10.60 -15.21 18.11
C GLU A 263 -11.32 -15.60 19.42
N VAL A 264 -12.26 -14.78 19.89
CA VAL A 264 -13.08 -15.11 21.08
C VAL A 264 -14.02 -16.28 20.79
N LYS A 265 -14.69 -16.27 19.64
CA LYS A 265 -15.59 -17.37 19.23
C LYS A 265 -14.84 -18.69 19.06
N LEU A 266 -13.65 -18.64 18.43
CA LEU A 266 -12.79 -19.83 18.27
C LEU A 266 -12.31 -20.39 19.64
N CYS A 267 -11.87 -19.52 20.55
CA CYS A 267 -11.46 -19.94 21.90
C CYS A 267 -12.62 -20.48 22.75
N ALA A 268 -13.83 -19.97 22.54
CA ALA A 268 -15.04 -20.41 23.21
C ALA A 268 -15.68 -21.65 22.55
N HIS A 269 -15.08 -22.20 21.49
CA HIS A 269 -15.65 -23.27 20.67
C HIS A 269 -17.05 -22.99 20.10
N GLN A 270 -17.39 -21.70 19.94
CA GLN A 270 -18.66 -21.25 19.38
C GLN A 270 -18.62 -21.19 17.87
N TYR A 271 -18.30 -22.31 17.22
CA TYR A 271 -18.10 -22.38 15.78
C TYR A 271 -19.39 -22.11 14.98
N TYR A 272 -20.53 -22.47 15.55
CA TYR A 272 -21.84 -22.28 14.93
C TYR A 272 -22.22 -20.80 14.79
N ASP A 273 -21.78 -19.96 15.74
CA ASP A 273 -22.10 -18.53 15.80
C ASP A 273 -21.17 -17.69 14.93
N ILE A 274 -20.22 -18.32 14.21
CA ILE A 274 -19.34 -17.62 13.29
C ILE A 274 -20.10 -17.28 12.03
N SER A 275 -20.37 -15.97 11.79
CA SER A 275 -20.89 -15.51 10.52
C SER A 275 -19.77 -15.48 9.49
N PRO A 276 -19.96 -16.07 8.30
CA PRO A 276 -18.99 -15.99 7.20
C PRO A 276 -18.61 -14.56 6.84
N THR A 277 -19.58 -13.64 6.92
CA THR A 277 -19.41 -12.21 6.62
C THR A 277 -18.52 -11.49 7.62
N SER A 278 -18.49 -11.94 8.87
CA SER A 278 -17.70 -11.32 9.95
C SER A 278 -16.25 -11.82 10.03
N ILE A 279 -15.85 -12.78 9.18
CA ILE A 279 -14.49 -13.33 9.21
C ILE A 279 -13.55 -12.39 8.46
N PRO A 280 -12.55 -11.78 9.13
CA PRO A 280 -11.54 -11.01 8.43
C PRO A 280 -10.76 -11.91 7.47
N LYS A 281 -10.55 -11.48 6.24
CA LYS A 281 -9.90 -12.27 5.19
C LYS A 281 -8.49 -12.73 5.53
N PHE A 282 -7.73 -11.89 6.22
CA PHE A 282 -6.43 -12.29 6.72
C PHE A 282 -6.54 -13.45 7.71
N SER A 283 -7.57 -13.47 8.55
CA SER A 283 -7.85 -14.58 9.46
C SER A 283 -8.29 -15.83 8.69
N LEU A 284 -9.06 -15.67 7.61
CA LEU A 284 -9.45 -16.76 6.73
C LEU A 284 -8.22 -17.39 6.05
N SER A 285 -7.34 -16.58 5.48
CA SER A 285 -6.09 -17.04 4.87
C SER A 285 -5.19 -17.76 5.88
N ARG A 286 -4.98 -17.16 7.04
CA ARG A 286 -4.11 -17.72 8.10
C ARG A 286 -4.66 -19.02 8.71
N GLN A 287 -5.98 -19.16 8.76
CA GLN A 287 -6.67 -20.34 9.31
C GLN A 287 -7.34 -21.16 8.20
N ARG A 288 -6.76 -21.16 7.00
CA ARG A 288 -7.29 -21.79 5.81
C ARG A 288 -7.61 -23.28 6.02
N SER A 289 -6.72 -24.00 6.71
CA SER A 289 -6.94 -25.40 7.07
C SER A 289 -8.19 -25.62 7.93
N PHE A 290 -8.57 -24.64 8.73
CA PHE A 290 -9.78 -24.69 9.51
C PHE A 290 -11.05 -24.37 8.71
N PHE A 291 -10.98 -23.35 7.83
CA PHE A 291 -12.16 -22.82 7.15
C PHE A 291 -12.40 -23.39 5.76
N LEU A 292 -11.36 -23.85 5.06
CA LEU A 292 -11.44 -24.19 3.63
C LEU A 292 -11.12 -25.68 3.32
N LEU A 293 -10.55 -26.41 4.27
CA LEU A 293 -10.21 -27.80 4.08
C LEU A 293 -11.11 -28.71 4.91
N PRO A 294 -11.81 -29.68 4.30
CA PRO A 294 -12.49 -30.72 5.03
C PRO A 294 -11.45 -31.58 5.75
N ASN A 295 -11.33 -31.43 7.03
CA ASN A 295 -10.33 -32.17 7.77
C ASN A 295 -10.86 -33.48 8.31
N LYS A 296 -10.06 -34.51 8.06
CA LYS A 296 -9.82 -35.76 8.78
C LYS A 296 -10.88 -36.16 9.81
N GLU A 297 -11.12 -37.41 9.88
CA GLU A 297 -12.15 -38.19 10.57
C GLU A 297 -12.54 -37.84 11.99
N HIS A 298 -11.83 -36.92 12.65
CA HIS A 298 -12.07 -36.52 14.05
C HIS A 298 -12.61 -35.08 14.22
N CYS A 299 -13.12 -34.45 13.17
CA CYS A 299 -13.66 -33.09 13.32
C CYS A 299 -15.06 -33.13 13.96
N GLN A 300 -15.23 -32.41 15.09
CA GLN A 300 -16.53 -32.24 15.75
C GLN A 300 -17.59 -31.75 14.75
N LEU A 301 -18.83 -32.25 14.88
CA LEU A 301 -19.95 -32.00 13.97
C LEU A 301 -20.17 -30.49 13.72
N ASP A 302 -19.96 -29.67 14.76
CA ASP A 302 -20.14 -28.21 14.72
C ASP A 302 -19.09 -27.49 13.85
N LYS A 303 -17.86 -28.01 13.79
CA LYS A 303 -16.82 -27.48 12.89
C LYS A 303 -17.17 -27.77 11.44
N ARG A 304 -17.72 -28.94 11.13
CA ARG A 304 -18.18 -29.30 9.77
C ARG A 304 -19.33 -28.39 9.33
N ARG A 305 -20.28 -28.10 10.21
CA ARG A 305 -21.41 -27.20 9.93
C ARG A 305 -20.95 -25.76 9.70
N ALA A 306 -20.04 -25.25 10.52
CA ALA A 306 -19.46 -23.93 10.33
C ALA A 306 -18.70 -23.83 9.00
N TYR A 307 -17.91 -24.85 8.68
CA TYR A 307 -17.23 -24.97 7.40
C TYR A 307 -18.21 -24.96 6.22
N GLN A 308 -19.25 -25.80 6.24
CA GLN A 308 -20.28 -25.84 5.20
C GLN A 308 -20.95 -24.48 5.02
N LYS A 309 -21.37 -23.84 6.13
CA LYS A 309 -21.98 -22.51 6.11
C LYS A 309 -21.09 -21.46 5.46
N ILE A 310 -19.77 -21.50 5.74
CA ILE A 310 -18.80 -20.60 5.15
C ILE A 310 -18.61 -20.90 3.68
N GLN A 311 -18.46 -22.15 3.31
CA GLN A 311 -18.36 -22.57 1.91
C GLN A 311 -19.61 -22.19 1.11
N THR A 312 -20.80 -22.52 1.58
CA THR A 312 -22.06 -22.15 0.93
C THR A 312 -22.14 -20.63 0.74
N HIS A 313 -21.84 -19.85 1.76
CA HIS A 313 -21.82 -18.40 1.63
C HIS A 313 -20.84 -17.89 0.57
N TYR A 314 -19.65 -18.47 0.49
CA TYR A 314 -18.68 -18.12 -0.55
C TYR A 314 -19.08 -18.58 -1.94
N TYR A 315 -19.75 -19.70 -2.08
CA TYR A 315 -20.26 -20.21 -3.37
C TYR A 315 -21.53 -19.49 -3.81
N ASP A 316 -22.50 -19.28 -2.92
CA ASP A 316 -23.79 -18.67 -3.25
C ASP A 316 -23.67 -17.17 -3.58
N SER A 317 -22.78 -16.46 -2.92
CA SER A 317 -22.51 -15.05 -3.26
C SER A 317 -21.92 -14.86 -4.66
N HIS A 318 -21.55 -15.95 -5.35
CA HIS A 318 -21.00 -15.93 -6.71
C HIS A 318 -22.04 -16.16 -7.80
N HIS A 319 -23.23 -16.71 -7.48
CA HIS A 319 -24.27 -16.99 -8.45
C HIS A 319 -25.32 -15.87 -8.60
N HIS A 320 -25.40 -14.92 -7.67
CA HIS A 320 -26.43 -13.89 -7.64
C HIS A 320 -25.96 -12.45 -7.86
N TYR A 321 -24.71 -12.24 -8.29
CA TYR A 321 -24.28 -10.89 -8.64
C TYR A 321 -24.76 -10.52 -10.05
N VAL A 322 -25.89 -9.85 -10.12
CA VAL A 322 -26.32 -9.09 -11.30
C VAL A 322 -25.73 -7.68 -11.14
N PRO A 323 -24.83 -7.26 -12.03
CA PRO A 323 -24.31 -5.89 -11.95
C PRO A 323 -25.48 -4.91 -12.16
N PRO A 324 -25.56 -3.82 -11.37
CA PRO A 324 -26.54 -2.79 -11.62
C PRO A 324 -26.36 -2.25 -13.05
N ARG A 325 -27.46 -2.19 -13.82
CA ARG A 325 -27.48 -1.57 -15.14
C ARG A 325 -27.30 -0.07 -14.95
N THR A 326 -26.16 0.45 -15.31
CA THR A 326 -25.85 1.88 -15.23
C THR A 326 -26.17 2.59 -16.54
N ASN A 327 -27.04 3.58 -16.45
CA ASN A 327 -27.16 4.61 -17.48
C ASN A 327 -26.31 5.80 -17.02
N SER A 328 -25.35 6.20 -17.86
CA SER A 328 -24.46 7.36 -17.76
C SER A 328 -23.08 7.12 -17.11
N ASP A 329 -22.06 7.38 -17.92
CA ASP A 329 -20.67 6.95 -17.71
C ASP A 329 -19.80 7.87 -16.81
N GLU A 330 -20.29 9.00 -16.34
CA GLU A 330 -19.46 9.98 -15.59
C GLU A 330 -19.66 10.00 -14.07
N ASP A 331 -20.81 9.54 -13.56
CA ASP A 331 -21.13 9.60 -12.13
C ASP A 331 -20.82 8.31 -11.34
N ILE A 332 -20.35 7.25 -12.00
CA ILE A 332 -20.24 5.89 -11.42
C ILE A 332 -19.06 5.76 -10.44
N LEU A 333 -18.08 6.65 -10.47
CA LEU A 333 -16.90 6.57 -9.60
C LEU A 333 -17.07 7.31 -8.26
N LEU A 334 -18.06 8.18 -8.13
CA LEU A 334 -18.26 9.01 -6.94
C LEU A 334 -19.47 8.61 -6.08
N ASP A 335 -20.49 7.97 -6.65
CA ASP A 335 -21.76 7.72 -5.95
C ASP A 335 -21.91 6.30 -5.37
N ASN A 336 -20.84 5.49 -5.42
CA ASN A 336 -20.83 4.16 -4.78
C ASN A 336 -20.31 4.18 -3.34
N SER A 337 -20.59 5.23 -2.55
CA SER A 337 -20.29 5.24 -1.11
C SER A 337 -21.00 4.09 -0.39
N ASP A 338 -22.25 3.77 -0.75
CA ASP A 338 -22.99 2.66 -0.17
C ASP A 338 -22.45 1.28 -0.55
N ASN A 339 -21.92 1.14 -1.77
CA ASN A 339 -21.25 -0.08 -2.20
C ASN A 339 -19.80 -0.18 -1.66
N LEU A 340 -19.13 0.94 -1.40
CA LEU A 340 -17.79 0.94 -0.79
C LEU A 340 -17.86 0.51 0.68
N SER A 341 -18.88 0.88 1.44
CA SER A 341 -19.06 0.47 2.84
C SER A 341 -19.38 -1.03 2.96
N THR A 342 -20.19 -1.56 2.09
CA THR A 342 -20.45 -3.01 1.99
C THR A 342 -19.27 -3.77 1.36
N LEU A 343 -18.55 -3.19 0.42
CA LEU A 343 -17.25 -3.67 -0.05
C LEU A 343 -16.19 -3.63 1.07
N ASN A 344 -16.22 -2.65 1.95
CA ASN A 344 -15.28 -2.48 3.07
C ASN A 344 -15.27 -3.63 4.07
N SER A 345 -16.41 -4.25 4.35
CA SER A 345 -16.48 -5.37 5.28
C SER A 345 -16.00 -6.69 4.67
N PHE A 346 -16.03 -6.83 3.34
CA PHE A 346 -15.82 -8.10 2.63
C PHE A 346 -14.48 -8.27 1.93
N TYR A 347 -13.77 -7.19 1.60
CA TYR A 347 -12.61 -7.25 0.71
C TYR A 347 -11.35 -6.68 1.35
N ALA A 348 -10.64 -7.45 2.16
CA ALA A 348 -9.23 -7.21 2.30
C ALA A 348 -8.64 -7.32 0.88
N CYS A 349 -8.06 -6.25 0.38
CA CYS A 349 -7.39 -6.28 -0.91
C CYS A 349 -6.17 -7.18 -0.78
N TYR A 350 -6.26 -8.38 -1.32
CA TYR A 350 -5.08 -9.17 -1.56
C TYR A 350 -4.26 -8.46 -2.63
N SER A 351 -2.96 -8.35 -2.39
CA SER A 351 -2.07 -7.82 -3.42
C SER A 351 -1.98 -8.79 -4.61
N PRO A 352 -1.68 -8.32 -5.82
CA PRO A 352 -1.46 -9.17 -6.97
C PRO A 352 -0.46 -10.31 -6.70
N GLY A 353 0.63 -10.01 -6.00
CA GLY A 353 1.64 -10.99 -5.63
C GLY A 353 1.14 -12.10 -4.71
N TYR A 354 0.16 -11.85 -3.86
CA TYR A 354 -0.45 -12.90 -3.05
C TYR A 354 -1.04 -14.02 -3.91
N PHE A 355 -1.77 -13.69 -4.96
CA PHE A 355 -2.39 -14.67 -5.84
C PHE A 355 -1.36 -15.51 -6.60
N VAL A 356 -0.31 -14.87 -7.11
CA VAL A 356 0.78 -15.58 -7.80
C VAL A 356 1.50 -16.51 -6.83
N LYS A 357 1.84 -16.03 -5.63
CA LYS A 357 2.48 -16.81 -4.57
C LYS A 357 1.68 -18.05 -4.19
N GLU A 358 0.37 -17.91 -3.99
CA GLU A 358 -0.52 -19.02 -3.67
C GLU A 358 -0.62 -20.04 -4.83
N ALA A 359 -0.72 -19.57 -6.07
CA ALA A 359 -0.76 -20.44 -7.23
C ALA A 359 0.54 -21.26 -7.36
N VAL A 360 1.70 -20.61 -7.26
CA VAL A 360 3.02 -21.27 -7.32
C VAL A 360 3.20 -22.27 -6.17
N ALA A 361 2.77 -21.91 -4.95
CA ALA A 361 2.82 -22.82 -3.81
C ALA A 361 1.93 -24.07 -4.01
N LEU A 362 0.76 -23.90 -4.63
CA LEU A 362 -0.10 -25.04 -4.98
C LEU A 362 0.55 -25.93 -6.03
N PHE A 363 1.16 -25.37 -7.07
CA PHE A 363 1.87 -26.16 -8.10
C PHE A 363 3.06 -26.93 -7.52
N SER A 364 3.73 -26.40 -6.50
CA SER A 364 4.88 -27.06 -5.86
C SER A 364 4.47 -28.14 -4.85
N LYS A 365 3.28 -28.04 -4.28
CA LYS A 365 2.80 -28.96 -3.24
C LYS A 365 2.19 -30.25 -3.78
N TYR A 366 1.60 -30.20 -4.96
CA TYR A 366 0.85 -31.29 -5.56
C TYR A 366 1.51 -31.71 -6.87
N ASP A 367 2.21 -32.85 -6.86
CA ASP A 367 2.89 -33.39 -8.05
C ASP A 367 1.93 -33.96 -9.10
N ASN A 368 0.69 -34.27 -8.73
CA ASN A 368 -0.35 -34.83 -9.62
C ASN A 368 -1.66 -34.05 -9.47
N GLU A 369 -2.46 -34.04 -10.53
CA GLU A 369 -3.82 -33.50 -10.55
C GLU A 369 -4.73 -34.25 -9.56
N SER A 370 -4.87 -33.67 -8.37
CA SER A 370 -5.80 -34.16 -7.36
C SER A 370 -7.08 -33.32 -7.36
N THR A 371 -8.20 -33.92 -6.95
CA THR A 371 -9.47 -33.19 -6.79
C THR A 371 -9.35 -32.04 -5.80
N GLU A 372 -8.51 -32.20 -4.76
CA GLU A 372 -8.22 -31.14 -3.79
C GLU A 372 -7.48 -29.97 -4.44
N LEU A 373 -6.48 -30.23 -5.28
CA LEU A 373 -5.75 -29.21 -6.01
C LEU A 373 -6.70 -28.41 -6.90
N ASN A 374 -7.52 -29.09 -7.70
CA ASN A 374 -8.46 -28.43 -8.60
C ASN A 374 -9.47 -27.56 -7.85
N THR A 375 -9.95 -27.98 -6.68
CA THR A 375 -10.82 -27.18 -5.84
C THR A 375 -10.12 -25.89 -5.34
N HIS A 376 -8.85 -25.98 -4.92
CA HIS A 376 -8.08 -24.83 -4.47
C HIS A 376 -7.78 -23.84 -5.60
N LEU A 377 -7.41 -24.37 -6.78
CA LEU A 377 -7.14 -23.54 -7.95
C LEU A 377 -8.40 -22.83 -8.44
N HIS A 378 -9.54 -23.55 -8.46
CA HIS A 378 -10.82 -22.95 -8.79
C HIS A 378 -11.19 -21.81 -7.81
N TYR A 379 -11.04 -22.04 -6.51
CA TYR A 379 -11.27 -21.01 -5.49
C TYR A 379 -10.34 -19.80 -5.67
N LEU A 380 -9.07 -20.02 -6.00
CA LEU A 380 -8.11 -18.94 -6.25
C LEU A 380 -8.52 -18.10 -7.47
N ASN A 381 -8.99 -18.74 -8.55
CA ASN A 381 -9.52 -18.06 -9.73
C ASN A 381 -10.75 -17.20 -9.40
N LEU A 382 -11.67 -17.71 -8.59
CA LEU A 382 -12.85 -16.97 -8.16
C LEU A 382 -12.47 -15.73 -7.34
N LEU A 383 -11.54 -15.88 -6.40
CA LEU A 383 -11.04 -14.74 -5.61
C LEU A 383 -10.34 -13.70 -6.48
N TRP A 384 -9.51 -14.15 -7.43
CA TRP A 384 -8.86 -13.26 -8.40
C TRP A 384 -9.88 -12.47 -9.19
N LYS A 385 -10.82 -13.16 -9.86
CA LYS A 385 -11.87 -12.54 -10.66
C LYS A 385 -12.65 -11.49 -9.87
N LYS A 386 -12.99 -11.79 -8.63
CA LYS A 386 -13.68 -10.87 -7.74
C LYS A 386 -12.83 -9.65 -7.38
N GLN A 387 -11.55 -9.86 -7.07
CA GLN A 387 -10.64 -8.78 -6.70
C GLN A 387 -10.29 -7.87 -7.87
N THR A 388 -10.18 -8.43 -9.07
CA THR A 388 -9.82 -7.70 -10.29
C THR A 388 -11.02 -7.17 -11.07
N HIS A 389 -12.24 -7.41 -10.59
CA HIS A 389 -13.46 -6.87 -11.21
C HIS A 389 -13.41 -5.35 -11.37
N VAL A 390 -12.82 -4.63 -10.41
CA VAL A 390 -12.61 -3.18 -10.51
C VAL A 390 -11.69 -2.80 -11.68
N VAL A 391 -10.69 -3.65 -11.99
CA VAL A 391 -9.75 -3.38 -13.09
C VAL A 391 -10.41 -3.57 -14.44
N SER A 392 -11.40 -4.47 -14.54
CA SER A 392 -12.17 -4.65 -15.78
C SER A 392 -12.99 -3.40 -16.17
N GLN A 393 -13.22 -2.50 -15.21
CA GLN A 393 -13.89 -1.22 -15.46
C GLN A 393 -12.92 -0.15 -15.97
N PHE A 394 -11.60 -0.36 -15.85
CA PHE A 394 -10.61 0.53 -16.39
C PHE A 394 -10.50 0.31 -17.90
N GLN A 395 -10.64 1.37 -18.66
CA GLN A 395 -10.51 1.31 -20.11
C GLN A 395 -9.02 1.32 -20.51
N LEU A 396 -8.32 0.22 -20.20
CA LEU A 396 -6.91 0.07 -20.57
C LEU A 396 -6.81 -0.39 -22.02
N SER A 397 -5.96 0.28 -22.82
CA SER A 397 -5.68 -0.09 -24.20
C SER A 397 -4.23 0.15 -24.55
N ASP A 398 -3.70 -0.73 -25.39
CA ASP A 398 -2.38 -0.60 -26.04
C ASP A 398 -1.20 -0.52 -25.06
N PHE A 399 -1.32 -1.19 -23.92
CA PHE A 399 -0.22 -1.38 -22.98
C PHE A 399 0.53 -2.68 -23.27
N LEU A 400 1.85 -2.60 -23.33
CA LEU A 400 2.73 -3.77 -23.28
C LEU A 400 3.27 -3.93 -21.86
N PRO A 401 2.77 -4.86 -21.07
CA PRO A 401 3.33 -5.15 -19.75
C PRO A 401 4.66 -5.88 -19.89
N MET A 402 5.68 -5.33 -19.26
CA MET A 402 7.04 -5.81 -19.21
C MET A 402 7.40 -6.15 -17.77
N VAL A 403 8.05 -7.27 -17.54
CA VAL A 403 8.38 -7.74 -16.19
C VAL A 403 9.86 -8.00 -16.05
N ASP A 404 10.49 -7.36 -15.08
CA ASP A 404 11.85 -7.70 -14.66
C ASP A 404 11.85 -9.09 -14.01
N VAL A 405 12.61 -10.01 -14.59
CA VAL A 405 12.77 -11.37 -14.08
C VAL A 405 14.22 -11.67 -13.67
N SER A 406 15.03 -10.62 -13.52
CA SER A 406 16.43 -10.74 -13.09
C SER A 406 16.54 -11.22 -11.64
N SER A 407 17.76 -11.64 -11.28
CA SER A 407 18.07 -12.13 -9.94
C SER A 407 17.74 -11.13 -8.81
N LYS A 408 17.77 -9.84 -9.10
CA LYS A 408 17.40 -8.78 -8.14
C LYS A 408 15.98 -8.93 -7.62
N MET A 409 15.04 -9.40 -8.46
CA MET A 409 13.62 -9.56 -8.11
C MET A 409 13.36 -10.68 -7.09
N TYR A 410 14.32 -11.56 -6.83
CA TYR A 410 14.18 -12.67 -5.89
C TYR A 410 15.38 -12.87 -4.96
N LEU A 411 16.34 -11.94 -4.95
CA LEU A 411 17.57 -12.05 -4.15
C LEU A 411 17.31 -12.25 -2.66
N TYR A 412 16.36 -11.52 -2.10
CA TYR A 412 15.98 -11.60 -0.68
C TYR A 412 14.74 -12.46 -0.46
N ASN A 413 13.78 -12.37 -1.35
CA ASN A 413 12.57 -13.19 -1.40
C ASN A 413 11.87 -13.02 -2.75
N MET A 414 10.90 -13.89 -3.01
CA MET A 414 10.15 -13.91 -4.27
C MET A 414 9.01 -12.90 -4.35
N ASP A 415 8.71 -12.15 -3.29
CA ASP A 415 7.54 -11.26 -3.26
C ASP A 415 7.57 -10.18 -4.35
N PRO A 416 8.71 -9.50 -4.67
CA PRO A 416 8.76 -8.53 -5.76
C PRO A 416 8.37 -9.13 -7.11
N LEU A 417 8.93 -10.29 -7.45
CA LEU A 417 8.61 -11.00 -8.68
C LEU A 417 7.13 -11.40 -8.74
N TYR A 418 6.59 -11.90 -7.62
CA TYR A 418 5.16 -12.25 -7.56
C TYR A 418 4.25 -11.04 -7.77
N HIS A 419 4.63 -9.88 -7.23
CA HIS A 419 3.89 -8.63 -7.43
C HIS A 419 3.96 -8.17 -8.88
N ALA A 420 5.14 -8.14 -9.48
CA ALA A 420 5.35 -7.76 -10.87
C ALA A 420 4.54 -8.65 -11.83
N LEU A 421 4.63 -9.97 -11.65
CA LEU A 421 3.88 -10.93 -12.45
C LEU A 421 2.36 -10.76 -12.30
N GLY A 422 1.88 -10.59 -11.06
CA GLY A 422 0.45 -10.41 -10.81
C GLY A 422 -0.10 -9.12 -11.44
N MET A 423 0.64 -8.03 -11.37
CA MET A 423 0.28 -6.76 -12.02
C MET A 423 0.29 -6.89 -13.54
N ALA A 424 1.33 -7.48 -14.11
CA ALA A 424 1.46 -7.67 -15.55
C ALA A 424 0.36 -8.58 -16.12
N ILE A 425 0.06 -9.70 -15.46
CA ILE A 425 -1.04 -10.60 -15.84
C ILE A 425 -2.37 -9.83 -15.81
N CYS A 426 -2.59 -9.01 -14.78
CA CYS A 426 -3.80 -8.21 -14.66
C CYS A 426 -3.96 -7.22 -15.83
N VAL A 427 -2.91 -6.46 -16.15
CA VAL A 427 -2.91 -5.53 -17.30
C VAL A 427 -3.12 -6.31 -18.60
N ALA A 428 -2.37 -7.38 -18.83
CA ALA A 428 -2.47 -8.18 -20.06
C ALA A 428 -3.87 -8.78 -20.26
N PHE A 429 -4.54 -9.16 -19.17
CA PHE A 429 -5.83 -9.84 -19.23
C PHE A 429 -7.02 -8.90 -19.43
N TYR A 430 -6.97 -7.70 -18.82
CA TYR A 430 -8.08 -6.75 -18.80
C TYR A 430 -7.98 -5.60 -19.81
N GLN A 431 -6.86 -5.47 -20.50
CA GLN A 431 -6.73 -4.48 -21.57
C GLN A 431 -7.35 -4.93 -22.90
N THR A 432 -7.65 -3.97 -23.73
CA THR A 432 -8.02 -4.18 -25.14
C THR A 432 -6.85 -3.79 -26.06
N GLY A 433 -6.91 -4.20 -27.33
CA GLY A 433 -5.89 -3.86 -28.33
C GLY A 433 -4.95 -5.01 -28.66
N GLU A 434 -3.93 -4.71 -29.47
CA GLU A 434 -3.00 -5.69 -30.06
C GLU A 434 -2.17 -6.45 -29.03
N PHE A 435 -1.89 -5.82 -27.89
CA PHE A 435 -1.07 -6.39 -26.81
C PHE A 435 -1.90 -7.10 -25.72
N SER A 436 -3.21 -7.26 -25.93
CA SER A 436 -4.06 -8.05 -25.04
C SER A 436 -3.52 -9.47 -24.91
N LYS A 437 -3.51 -10.01 -23.70
CA LYS A 437 -3.01 -11.35 -23.35
C LYS A 437 -1.54 -11.60 -23.75
N ARG A 438 -0.71 -10.59 -23.66
CA ARG A 438 0.72 -10.67 -23.98
C ARG A 438 1.56 -10.01 -22.89
N ILE A 439 2.71 -10.62 -22.57
CA ILE A 439 3.67 -10.12 -21.59
C ILE A 439 5.08 -10.28 -22.16
N LEU A 440 5.94 -9.31 -21.92
CA LEU A 440 7.36 -9.37 -22.24
C LEU A 440 8.14 -9.54 -20.93
N LEU A 441 8.84 -10.66 -20.79
CA LEU A 441 9.74 -10.90 -19.66
C LEU A 441 11.12 -10.34 -20.04
N ILE A 442 11.69 -9.54 -19.13
CA ILE A 442 12.96 -8.85 -19.36
C ILE A 442 14.05 -9.52 -18.51
N ASP A 443 14.94 -10.17 -19.22
CA ASP A 443 16.21 -10.71 -18.74
C ASP A 443 17.32 -10.16 -19.64
N THR A 444 18.44 -10.82 -19.76
CA THR A 444 19.49 -10.50 -20.74
C THR A 444 18.95 -10.48 -22.18
N LEU A 445 18.06 -11.44 -22.50
CA LEU A 445 17.27 -11.44 -23.73
C LEU A 445 15.78 -11.39 -23.40
N PRO A 446 15.01 -10.53 -24.05
CA PRO A 446 13.59 -10.44 -23.81
C PRO A 446 12.86 -11.71 -24.28
N VAL A 447 11.93 -12.21 -23.45
CA VAL A 447 11.14 -13.41 -23.75
C VAL A 447 9.67 -13.03 -23.87
N TRP A 448 9.12 -13.28 -25.05
CA TRP A 448 7.71 -13.04 -25.35
C TRP A 448 6.83 -14.18 -24.85
N VAL A 449 5.83 -13.85 -24.03
CA VAL A 449 4.87 -14.83 -23.50
C VAL A 449 3.47 -14.49 -23.98
N SER A 450 2.83 -15.43 -24.69
CA SER A 450 1.43 -15.33 -25.08
C SER A 450 0.55 -16.04 -24.06
N LEU A 451 -0.46 -15.34 -23.58
CA LEU A 451 -1.52 -15.85 -22.69
C LEU A 451 -2.83 -16.10 -23.45
N ALA A 452 -2.79 -16.14 -24.79
CA ALA A 452 -3.99 -16.26 -25.61
C ALA A 452 -4.77 -17.56 -25.38
N SER A 453 -4.05 -18.64 -25.06
CA SER A 453 -4.63 -19.96 -24.72
C SER A 453 -5.12 -20.08 -23.28
N CYS A 454 -4.87 -19.05 -22.44
CA CYS A 454 -5.23 -19.09 -21.03
C CYS A 454 -6.66 -18.53 -20.84
N GLU A 455 -7.51 -19.32 -20.18
CA GLU A 455 -8.89 -18.97 -19.90
C GLU A 455 -9.04 -18.23 -18.56
N ASP A 456 -8.14 -18.53 -17.60
CA ASP A 456 -8.20 -18.04 -16.24
C ASP A 456 -6.82 -17.59 -15.71
N PHE A 457 -6.84 -16.99 -14.52
CA PHE A 457 -5.63 -16.49 -13.87
C PHE A 457 -4.60 -17.59 -13.58
N VAL A 458 -5.04 -18.72 -13.07
CA VAL A 458 -4.14 -19.83 -12.69
C VAL A 458 -3.41 -20.39 -13.91
N SER A 459 -4.10 -20.53 -15.04
CA SER A 459 -3.50 -20.96 -16.31
C SER A 459 -2.47 -19.93 -16.81
N CYS A 460 -2.74 -18.62 -16.64
CA CYS A 460 -1.77 -17.58 -16.94
C CYS A 460 -0.51 -17.72 -16.08
N VAL A 461 -0.66 -17.86 -14.76
CA VAL A 461 0.48 -18.04 -13.85
C VAL A 461 1.27 -19.29 -14.22
N LYS A 462 0.60 -20.41 -14.49
CA LYS A 462 1.25 -21.68 -14.88
C LYS A 462 2.08 -21.52 -16.16
N THR A 463 1.53 -20.82 -17.16
CA THR A 463 2.23 -20.55 -18.43
C THR A 463 3.47 -19.71 -18.21
N VAL A 464 3.36 -18.58 -17.54
CA VAL A 464 4.50 -17.69 -17.26
C VAL A 464 5.55 -18.39 -16.38
N TRP A 465 5.10 -19.10 -15.33
CA TRP A 465 5.98 -19.78 -14.40
C TRP A 465 6.79 -20.91 -15.07
N ASN A 466 6.20 -21.63 -16.02
CA ASN A 466 6.92 -22.65 -16.78
C ASN A 466 8.00 -22.04 -17.66
N VAL A 467 7.77 -20.88 -18.26
CA VAL A 467 8.79 -20.16 -19.03
C VAL A 467 9.94 -19.75 -18.11
N LEU A 468 9.65 -19.18 -16.93
CA LEU A 468 10.65 -18.72 -15.96
C LEU A 468 11.55 -19.85 -15.44
N LYS A 469 11.05 -21.09 -15.29
CA LYS A 469 11.87 -22.23 -14.87
C LYS A 469 12.97 -22.60 -15.85
N HIS A 470 12.85 -22.18 -17.09
CA HIS A 470 13.77 -22.54 -18.18
C HIS A 470 14.64 -21.38 -18.64
N THR A 471 14.44 -20.17 -18.13
CA THR A 471 15.24 -19.00 -18.47
C THR A 471 16.31 -18.78 -17.39
N PRO A 472 17.61 -18.69 -17.77
CA PRO A 472 18.65 -18.30 -16.84
C PRO A 472 18.47 -16.80 -16.53
N SER A 473 18.22 -16.51 -15.29
CA SER A 473 18.00 -15.13 -14.83
C SER A 473 19.32 -14.53 -14.34
N THR A 474 19.88 -13.62 -15.09
CA THR A 474 21.16 -12.99 -14.75
C THR A 474 21.01 -11.50 -14.48
N GLN A 475 20.61 -10.74 -15.47
CA GLN A 475 20.55 -9.28 -15.37
C GLN A 475 19.41 -8.72 -16.24
N CYS A 476 18.71 -7.72 -15.74
CA CYS A 476 17.71 -7.00 -16.53
C CYS A 476 18.39 -6.11 -17.57
N ASP A 477 18.05 -6.29 -18.84
CA ASP A 477 18.54 -5.46 -19.94
C ASP A 477 17.39 -4.84 -20.73
N LEU A 478 17.02 -3.64 -20.34
CA LEU A 478 15.97 -2.87 -21.00
C LEU A 478 16.37 -2.43 -22.41
N TYR A 479 17.64 -2.18 -22.67
CA TYR A 479 18.09 -1.80 -24.00
C TYR A 479 17.82 -2.91 -25.03
N ASN A 480 18.11 -4.16 -24.67
CA ASN A 480 17.80 -5.32 -25.50
C ASN A 480 16.31 -5.49 -25.73
N ALA A 481 15.48 -5.19 -24.71
CA ALA A 481 14.03 -5.21 -24.87
C ALA A 481 13.55 -4.13 -25.86
N TYR A 482 14.08 -2.93 -25.79
CA TYR A 482 13.75 -1.87 -26.72
C TYR A 482 14.27 -2.13 -28.14
N SER A 483 15.46 -2.71 -28.25
CA SER A 483 16.02 -3.18 -29.52
C SER A 483 15.14 -4.26 -30.16
N PHE A 484 14.62 -5.18 -29.35
CA PHE A 484 13.68 -6.18 -29.83
C PHE A 484 12.38 -5.54 -30.34
N MET A 485 11.80 -4.57 -29.62
CA MET A 485 10.58 -3.89 -30.02
C MET A 485 10.77 -3.02 -31.28
N SER A 486 11.97 -2.46 -31.51
CA SER A 486 12.28 -1.70 -32.72
C SER A 486 12.63 -2.59 -33.91
N SER A 487 12.72 -3.91 -33.73
CA SER A 487 13.11 -4.84 -34.80
C SER A 487 12.05 -4.96 -35.88
N PRO A 488 12.45 -5.20 -37.15
CA PRO A 488 11.51 -5.43 -38.25
C PRO A 488 10.56 -6.62 -37.98
N MET A 489 11.02 -7.62 -37.25
CA MET A 489 10.23 -8.79 -36.89
C MET A 489 9.06 -8.40 -35.95
N PHE A 490 9.31 -7.56 -34.96
CA PHE A 490 8.26 -7.05 -34.07
C PHE A 490 7.27 -6.17 -34.85
N GLN A 491 7.78 -5.32 -35.73
CA GLN A 491 6.96 -4.46 -36.58
C GLN A 491 6.04 -5.28 -37.48
N GLN A 492 6.54 -6.31 -38.16
CA GLN A 492 5.72 -7.17 -39.02
C GLN A 492 4.64 -7.93 -38.25
N CYS A 493 4.91 -8.31 -37.02
CA CYS A 493 3.93 -9.04 -36.20
C CYS A 493 2.84 -8.15 -35.60
N PHE A 494 3.17 -6.88 -35.28
CA PHE A 494 2.30 -6.02 -34.46
C PHE A 494 1.91 -4.69 -35.10
N TYR A 495 2.54 -4.31 -36.23
CA TYR A 495 2.24 -3.10 -36.99
C TYR A 495 1.88 -3.38 -38.45
N PRO A 496 0.99 -4.35 -38.75
CA PRO A 496 0.54 -4.54 -40.14
C PRO A 496 -0.30 -3.38 -40.66
N TYR A 497 -0.86 -2.57 -39.76
CA TYR A 497 -1.60 -1.36 -40.03
C TYR A 497 -0.90 -0.17 -39.40
N GLN A 498 -0.88 0.97 -40.07
CA GLN A 498 -0.24 2.22 -39.60
C GLN A 498 -0.48 2.43 -38.10
N PRO A 499 0.54 2.79 -37.33
CA PRO A 499 0.43 2.95 -35.89
C PRO A 499 -0.42 4.17 -35.54
N SER A 500 -1.74 4.03 -35.62
CA SER A 500 -2.66 4.99 -35.02
C SER A 500 -2.71 4.84 -33.51
N ALA A 501 -2.27 3.70 -33.00
CA ALA A 501 -2.23 3.40 -31.58
C ALA A 501 -0.86 3.74 -30.99
N TYR A 502 -0.88 4.65 -30.06
CA TYR A 502 0.27 5.06 -29.28
C TYR A 502 0.65 3.97 -28.28
N LEU A 503 1.71 3.24 -28.58
CA LEU A 503 2.19 2.16 -27.73
C LEU A 503 2.66 2.70 -26.37
N LYS A 504 2.22 2.05 -25.30
CA LYS A 504 2.59 2.36 -23.91
C LYS A 504 3.24 1.13 -23.29
N CYS A 505 4.51 1.24 -22.90
CA CYS A 505 5.23 0.17 -22.24
C CYS A 505 5.14 0.35 -20.72
N VAL A 506 4.69 -0.66 -19.99
CA VAL A 506 4.65 -0.62 -18.52
C VAL A 506 5.64 -1.65 -17.99
N PHE A 507 6.73 -1.17 -17.42
CA PHE A 507 7.79 -2.00 -16.85
C PHE A 507 7.56 -2.16 -15.33
N PHE A 508 7.24 -3.37 -14.92
CA PHE A 508 7.14 -3.76 -13.52
C PHE A 508 8.49 -4.34 -13.07
N GLY A 509 9.23 -3.55 -12.31
CA GLY A 509 10.59 -3.92 -11.94
C GLY A 509 11.03 -3.33 -10.62
N TYR A 510 12.27 -3.67 -10.28
CA TYR A 510 12.92 -3.28 -9.04
C TYR A 510 13.90 -2.12 -9.22
N ASP A 511 14.73 -2.17 -10.25
CA ASP A 511 15.79 -1.23 -10.51
C ASP A 511 15.77 -0.87 -11.99
N PRO A 512 15.34 0.32 -12.32
CA PRO A 512 15.54 0.79 -13.67
C PRO A 512 17.01 1.19 -13.84
N ASN A 513 17.90 0.25 -14.20
CA ASN A 513 19.03 0.63 -15.04
C ASN A 513 18.44 1.18 -16.33
N ILE A 514 17.91 2.40 -16.23
CA ILE A 514 17.22 3.04 -17.32
C ILE A 514 18.31 3.35 -18.33
N PRO A 515 18.31 2.68 -19.49
CA PRO A 515 19.30 2.99 -20.53
C PRO A 515 19.15 4.46 -20.89
N CYS A 516 20.23 5.06 -21.33
CA CYS A 516 20.21 6.45 -21.74
C CYS A 516 19.07 6.66 -22.75
N MET A 517 18.08 7.48 -22.40
CA MET A 517 16.89 7.70 -23.24
C MET A 517 17.29 8.25 -24.63
N LYS A 518 18.44 8.91 -24.74
CA LYS A 518 18.98 9.35 -26.03
C LYS A 518 19.29 8.17 -26.95
N ASP A 519 19.81 7.07 -26.40
CA ASP A 519 20.12 5.87 -27.19
C ASP A 519 18.81 5.20 -27.64
N ILE A 520 17.80 5.15 -26.78
CA ILE A 520 16.47 4.64 -27.12
C ILE A 520 15.82 5.52 -28.18
N HIS A 521 15.88 6.84 -28.04
CA HIS A 521 15.39 7.78 -29.05
C HIS A 521 16.08 7.56 -30.42
N SER A 522 17.40 7.39 -30.42
CA SER A 522 18.14 7.13 -31.65
C SER A 522 17.75 5.79 -32.29
N LEU A 523 17.52 4.78 -31.46
CA LEU A 523 17.09 3.45 -31.88
C LEU A 523 15.74 3.48 -32.62
N PHE A 524 14.72 4.09 -31.99
CA PHE A 524 13.38 4.18 -32.59
C PHE A 524 13.37 5.11 -33.82
N SER A 525 14.10 6.24 -33.76
CA SER A 525 14.20 7.19 -34.88
C SER A 525 14.88 6.56 -36.10
N SER A 526 15.91 5.73 -35.90
CA SER A 526 16.60 5.01 -36.98
C SER A 526 15.67 4.07 -37.75
N GLN A 527 14.65 3.55 -37.10
CA GLN A 527 13.63 2.66 -37.67
C GLN A 527 12.36 3.39 -38.10
N GLN A 528 12.34 4.72 -38.05
CA GLN A 528 11.16 5.57 -38.35
C GLN A 528 9.92 5.24 -37.50
N MET A 529 10.14 4.74 -36.28
CA MET A 529 9.08 4.42 -35.32
C MET A 529 8.81 5.59 -34.37
N ILE A 530 7.54 5.71 -33.96
CA ILE A 530 7.15 6.61 -32.89
C ILE A 530 7.66 6.02 -31.56
N LEU A 531 8.28 6.87 -30.75
CA LEU A 531 8.74 6.48 -29.43
C LEU A 531 7.55 6.15 -28.53
N PRO A 532 7.50 4.94 -27.90
CA PRO A 532 6.47 4.61 -26.92
C PRO A 532 6.53 5.50 -25.68
N SER A 533 5.43 5.61 -24.93
CA SER A 533 5.51 6.05 -23.53
C SER A 533 6.02 4.92 -22.65
N PHE A 534 6.96 5.23 -21.78
CA PHE A 534 7.50 4.29 -20.82
C PHE A 534 6.98 4.61 -19.43
N VAL A 535 6.29 3.63 -18.81
CA VAL A 535 5.85 3.70 -17.43
C VAL A 535 6.75 2.78 -16.61
N PHE A 536 7.61 3.35 -15.80
CA PHE A 536 8.41 2.61 -14.83
C PHE A 536 7.58 2.42 -13.56
N TRP A 537 7.21 1.17 -13.29
CA TRP A 537 6.36 0.85 -12.14
C TRP A 537 7.17 0.09 -11.09
N ASN A 538 7.51 0.80 -10.03
CA ASN A 538 8.27 0.22 -8.92
C ASN A 538 7.35 -0.64 -8.04
N VAL A 539 7.63 -1.94 -7.98
CA VAL A 539 6.91 -2.91 -7.13
C VAL A 539 7.64 -3.19 -5.82
N TYR A 540 8.89 -2.74 -5.71
CA TYR A 540 9.75 -2.93 -4.55
C TYR A 540 10.82 -1.84 -4.53
N SER A 541 10.98 -1.15 -3.41
CA SER A 541 12.01 -0.12 -3.28
C SER A 541 13.23 -0.64 -2.54
N ASP A 542 14.36 -0.71 -3.27
CA ASP A 542 15.68 -0.63 -2.66
C ASP A 542 16.29 0.69 -3.13
N TYR A 543 16.54 1.58 -2.22
CA TYR A 543 16.95 2.96 -2.51
C TYR A 543 18.35 3.05 -3.15
N THR A 544 19.15 1.98 -3.13
CA THR A 544 20.57 1.97 -3.54
C THR A 544 20.83 2.34 -5.00
N CYS A 545 19.82 2.54 -5.81
CA CYS A 545 19.99 2.39 -7.25
C CYS A 545 19.64 3.61 -8.09
N CYS A 546 19.18 4.70 -7.50
CA CYS A 546 18.96 5.93 -8.27
C CYS A 546 20.14 6.88 -8.05
N ASP A 547 21.05 6.93 -9.00
CA ASP A 547 21.93 8.07 -9.17
C ASP A 547 21.03 9.32 -9.30
N ASP A 548 21.11 10.25 -8.34
CA ASP A 548 20.23 11.41 -8.25
C ASP A 548 20.24 12.24 -9.54
N ASP A 549 21.39 12.33 -10.20
CA ASP A 549 21.53 13.06 -11.46
C ASP A 549 20.83 12.33 -12.61
N ALA A 550 20.94 11.01 -12.68
CA ALA A 550 20.28 10.19 -13.69
C ALA A 550 18.76 10.24 -13.51
N PHE A 551 18.26 10.09 -12.28
CA PHE A 551 16.82 10.18 -11.98
C PHE A 551 16.25 11.57 -12.27
N SER A 552 16.94 12.63 -11.87
CA SER A 552 16.55 14.02 -12.14
C SER A 552 16.49 14.33 -13.64
N THR A 553 17.40 13.75 -14.40
CA THR A 553 17.42 13.88 -15.88
C THR A 553 16.21 13.18 -16.50
N LEU A 554 15.90 11.96 -16.02
CA LEU A 554 14.76 11.17 -16.52
C LEU A 554 13.42 11.80 -16.18
N LEU A 555 13.28 12.44 -15.01
CA LEU A 555 12.05 13.15 -14.63
C LEU A 555 11.72 14.33 -15.56
N ARG A 556 12.70 14.86 -16.26
CA ARG A 556 12.51 15.95 -17.24
C ARG A 556 12.05 15.44 -18.61
N GLU A 557 12.21 14.14 -18.87
CA GLU A 557 11.80 13.55 -20.14
C GLU A 557 10.31 13.25 -20.20
N LYS A 558 9.60 13.79 -21.18
CA LYS A 558 8.14 13.63 -21.32
C LYS A 558 7.70 12.19 -21.59
N SER A 559 8.58 11.34 -22.10
CA SER A 559 8.26 9.96 -22.45
C SER A 559 8.40 8.96 -21.28
N SER A 560 8.94 9.40 -20.13
CA SER A 560 9.21 8.54 -18.97
C SER A 560 8.33 8.92 -17.79
N LEU A 561 7.52 7.96 -17.32
CA LEU A 561 6.58 8.12 -16.21
C LEU A 561 6.96 7.19 -15.07
N PHE A 562 6.89 7.68 -13.84
CA PHE A 562 7.28 6.94 -12.65
C PHE A 562 6.08 6.70 -11.74
N LEU A 563 5.73 5.44 -11.55
CA LEU A 563 4.66 4.96 -10.68
C LEU A 563 5.21 3.93 -9.70
N SER A 564 4.47 3.68 -8.62
CA SER A 564 4.87 2.67 -7.64
C SER A 564 3.69 2.13 -6.84
N GLY A 565 3.88 0.94 -6.27
CA GLY A 565 2.92 0.28 -5.40
C GLY A 565 2.40 -1.05 -5.95
N THR A 566 1.73 -1.81 -5.09
CA THR A 566 1.34 -3.19 -5.35
C THR A 566 -0.16 -3.44 -5.21
N SER A 567 -0.98 -2.40 -5.34
CA SER A 567 -2.45 -2.50 -5.28
C SER A 567 -3.07 -2.55 -6.68
N PHE A 568 -4.07 -3.40 -6.87
CA PHE A 568 -4.86 -3.44 -8.11
C PHE A 568 -5.51 -2.10 -8.45
N TYR A 569 -5.92 -1.33 -7.44
CA TYR A 569 -6.57 -0.04 -7.64
C TYR A 569 -5.64 1.01 -8.26
N LEU A 570 -4.34 0.87 -8.05
CA LEU A 570 -3.36 1.77 -8.65
C LEU A 570 -3.28 1.59 -10.17
N LEU A 571 -3.68 0.44 -10.73
CA LEU A 571 -3.71 0.22 -12.18
C LEU A 571 -4.61 1.22 -12.92
N ARG A 572 -5.59 1.82 -12.22
CA ARG A 572 -6.40 2.90 -12.81
C ARG A 572 -5.57 4.11 -13.21
N THR A 573 -4.40 4.32 -12.59
CA THR A 573 -3.52 5.44 -12.94
C THR A 573 -3.01 5.35 -14.37
N LEU A 574 -2.99 4.15 -14.94
CA LEU A 574 -2.65 3.93 -16.36
C LEU A 574 -3.63 4.60 -17.31
N GLN A 575 -4.88 4.85 -16.90
CA GLN A 575 -5.87 5.57 -17.72
C GLN A 575 -5.43 7.02 -18.03
N TYR A 576 -4.63 7.62 -17.13
CA TYR A 576 -4.15 8.99 -17.28
C TYR A 576 -2.85 9.10 -18.10
N VAL A 577 -2.32 7.96 -18.57
CA VAL A 577 -1.11 7.93 -19.38
C VAL A 577 -1.45 8.30 -20.83
N CYS A 578 -1.01 9.47 -21.25
CA CYS A 578 -1.13 9.97 -22.62
C CYS A 578 0.22 10.53 -23.11
N GLN A 579 0.30 10.89 -24.38
CA GLN A 579 1.54 11.33 -25.03
C GLN A 579 2.20 12.55 -24.36
N ASP A 580 1.39 13.44 -23.79
CA ASP A 580 1.86 14.66 -23.13
C ASP A 580 1.98 14.54 -21.60
N SER A 581 1.76 13.35 -21.05
CA SER A 581 1.87 13.14 -19.61
C SER A 581 3.31 13.27 -19.15
N THR A 582 3.49 13.96 -18.02
CA THR A 582 4.75 13.97 -17.26
C THR A 582 4.54 13.30 -15.90
N SER A 583 5.60 12.80 -15.27
CA SER A 583 5.52 12.23 -13.92
C SER A 583 4.92 13.22 -12.93
N GLN A 584 5.24 14.50 -13.04
CA GLN A 584 4.71 15.54 -12.17
C GLN A 584 3.19 15.76 -12.33
N THR A 585 2.70 15.80 -13.59
CA THR A 585 1.27 15.92 -13.87
C THR A 585 0.50 14.70 -13.40
N LEU A 586 1.06 13.50 -13.62
CA LEU A 586 0.47 12.25 -13.24
C LEU A 586 0.35 12.09 -11.71
N VAL A 587 1.45 12.31 -10.97
CA VAL A 587 1.43 12.27 -9.50
C VAL A 587 0.49 13.34 -8.94
N SER A 588 0.47 14.54 -9.54
CA SER A 588 -0.45 15.59 -9.16
C SER A 588 -1.91 15.18 -9.34
N SER A 589 -2.25 14.50 -10.43
CA SER A 589 -3.60 13.99 -10.69
C SER A 589 -4.00 12.89 -9.72
N ILE A 590 -3.07 11.99 -9.38
CA ILE A 590 -3.29 10.94 -8.38
C ILE A 590 -3.60 11.55 -7.00
N LEU A 591 -2.87 12.58 -6.59
CA LEU A 591 -3.04 13.22 -5.29
C LEU A 591 -4.24 14.21 -5.24
N LYS A 592 -4.91 14.49 -6.36
CA LYS A 592 -6.15 15.28 -6.42
C LYS A 592 -7.43 14.48 -6.14
N GLN A 593 -7.33 13.19 -5.86
CA GLN A 593 -8.51 12.35 -5.63
C GLN A 593 -9.29 12.81 -4.40
N SER A 594 -10.63 12.81 -4.49
CA SER A 594 -11.55 13.24 -3.42
C SER A 594 -11.34 12.46 -2.11
N ARG A 595 -10.93 11.20 -2.19
CA ARG A 595 -10.54 10.39 -1.03
C ARG A 595 -9.48 11.05 -0.15
N LEU A 596 -8.66 11.95 -0.70
CA LEU A 596 -7.60 12.68 0.01
C LEU A 596 -8.00 14.11 0.41
N ASP A 597 -9.24 14.52 0.17
CA ASP A 597 -9.73 15.86 0.55
C ASP A 597 -9.73 16.10 2.07
N PRO A 598 -9.99 15.09 2.94
CA PRO A 598 -9.85 15.27 4.37
C PRO A 598 -8.42 15.65 4.79
N MET A 599 -7.39 15.09 4.14
CA MET A 599 -5.99 15.48 4.38
C MET A 599 -5.74 16.92 3.92
N GLU A 600 -6.29 17.34 2.78
CA GLU A 600 -6.20 18.72 2.30
C GLU A 600 -6.83 19.70 3.28
N SER A 601 -8.05 19.41 3.72
CA SER A 601 -8.79 20.24 4.68
C SER A 601 -8.03 20.43 5.99
N LEU A 602 -7.43 19.35 6.53
CA LEU A 602 -6.58 19.41 7.71
C LEU A 602 -5.34 20.27 7.51
N CYS A 603 -4.71 20.15 6.34
CA CYS A 603 -3.51 20.88 5.99
C CYS A 603 -3.79 22.38 5.89
N VAL A 604 -4.85 22.77 5.19
CA VAL A 604 -5.25 24.19 5.03
C VAL A 604 -5.63 24.80 6.38
N ALA A 605 -6.39 24.08 7.22
CA ALA A 605 -6.73 24.54 8.57
C ALA A 605 -5.53 24.61 9.54
N GLY A 606 -4.43 23.91 9.25
CA GLY A 606 -3.21 23.94 10.04
C GLY A 606 -2.21 25.02 9.62
N LEU A 607 -2.40 25.60 8.43
CA LEU A 607 -1.59 26.70 7.89
C LEU A 607 -2.16 28.09 8.21
N GLN A 608 -3.44 28.16 8.60
CA GLN A 608 -4.10 29.35 9.14
C GLN A 608 -3.80 29.52 10.63
#